data_0c1c160767399132b62e6eefcd55dd7a
#
_entry.id   0c1c160767399132b62e6eefcd55dd7a
#
_cell.length_a   1.000
_cell.length_b   1.000
_cell.length_c   1.000
_cell.angle_alpha   90.00
_cell.angle_beta   90.00
_cell.angle_gamma   90.00
#
_symmetry.space_group_name_H-M   'P 1'
#
loop_
_entity.id
_entity.type
_entity.pdbx_description
1 polymer ?
#
loop_
_entity_poly.entity_id
_entity_poly.type
_entity_poly.pdbx_seq_one_letter_code
_entity_poly.pdbx_strand_id
1 'polypeptide(L)'
;KSFVELFKEKGDLEQYPFNTEWGKKFDYFKLENPYSVDDIEKVSEFFKTTLSSFLDIDKSKISHMEHDWCHAAYALYGSPIRDPDTLVITADAWGDDLSGTLSIYSKEKGQIERVKEYNHKDFQLARIYRYTTLVLKMLANEHEYKVMGLASYYNGPIIEKVEKVFDKMLQSDGLEFIFNKDILDIYDYLKNNLKNFRFDHIAAGLQSFTEKILVSWFSNAISRYNAKNVVFSGGVSMNVK
;
A
#
# COMPACT_ATOMS: atom_id res chain seq x y z
N LYS A 1 -19.08 -18.32 -3.75
CA LYS A 1 -18.91 -17.16 -4.63
C LYS A 1 -17.55 -16.54 -4.34
N SER A 2 -16.83 -16.14 -5.39
CA SER A 2 -15.57 -15.44 -5.21
C SER A 2 -15.80 -14.05 -4.60
N PHE A 3 -14.77 -13.48 -3.99
CA PHE A 3 -14.79 -12.11 -3.49
C PHE A 3 -15.24 -11.11 -4.57
N VAL A 4 -14.74 -11.30 -5.80
CA VAL A 4 -15.09 -10.45 -6.95
C VAL A 4 -16.57 -10.54 -7.32
N GLU A 5 -17.16 -11.73 -7.26
CA GLU A 5 -18.59 -11.93 -7.55
C GLU A 5 -19.48 -11.28 -6.48
N LEU A 6 -19.10 -11.43 -5.21
CA LEU A 6 -19.80 -10.78 -4.10
C LEU A 6 -19.71 -9.27 -4.17
N PHE A 7 -18.55 -8.75 -4.57
CA PHE A 7 -18.32 -7.33 -4.77
C PHE A 7 -19.14 -6.78 -5.95
N LYS A 8 -19.22 -7.53 -7.06
CA LYS A 8 -20.04 -7.15 -8.24
C LYS A 8 -21.54 -7.21 -7.95
N GLU A 9 -22.00 -8.14 -7.14
CA GLU A 9 -23.43 -8.28 -6.80
C GLU A 9 -23.94 -7.21 -5.81
N LYS A 10 -23.06 -6.71 -4.93
CA LYS A 10 -23.43 -5.82 -3.83
C LYS A 10 -22.68 -4.49 -3.85
N GLY A 11 -21.72 -4.34 -4.74
CA GLY A 11 -20.89 -3.15 -4.84
C GLY A 11 -21.55 -2.08 -5.68
N ASP A 12 -22.34 -1.25 -5.04
CA ASP A 12 -22.41 0.12 -5.48
C ASP A 12 -21.01 0.72 -5.20
N LEU A 13 -20.29 1.08 -6.26
CA LEU A 13 -18.98 1.74 -6.13
C LEU A 13 -19.05 3.07 -5.36
N GLU A 14 -20.25 3.58 -5.14
CA GLU A 14 -20.53 4.72 -4.30
C GLU A 14 -20.65 4.35 -2.81
N GLN A 15 -20.96 3.10 -2.51
CA GLN A 15 -21.04 2.61 -1.15
C GLN A 15 -19.78 1.83 -0.83
N TYR A 16 -18.98 2.44 0.01
CA TYR A 16 -17.83 1.77 0.55
C TYR A 16 -18.25 0.47 1.27
N PRO A 17 -17.53 -0.65 1.08
CA PRO A 17 -17.93 -1.96 1.59
C PRO A 17 -18.27 -2.01 3.08
N PHE A 18 -17.81 -1.07 3.90
CA PHE A 18 -18.09 -1.04 5.33
C PHE A 18 -19.51 -0.65 5.72
N ASN A 19 -20.19 0.11 4.89
CA ASN A 19 -21.56 0.51 5.15
C ASN A 19 -22.57 -0.53 4.67
N THR A 20 -22.09 -1.63 4.08
CA THR A 20 -22.94 -2.75 3.66
C THR A 20 -22.92 -3.85 4.72
N GLU A 21 -24.00 -4.65 4.82
CA GLU A 21 -24.05 -5.87 5.63
C GLU A 21 -22.85 -6.80 5.32
N TRP A 22 -22.39 -6.77 4.10
CA TRP A 22 -21.25 -7.53 3.63
C TRP A 22 -19.93 -6.97 4.15
N GLY A 23 -19.71 -5.65 4.07
CA GLY A 23 -18.51 -5.00 4.62
C GLY A 23 -18.40 -5.16 6.14
N LYS A 24 -19.55 -5.12 6.85
CA LYS A 24 -19.59 -5.40 8.28
C LYS A 24 -19.24 -6.86 8.62
N LYS A 25 -19.57 -7.79 7.73
CA LYS A 25 -19.31 -9.21 7.90
C LYS A 25 -17.87 -9.60 7.56
N PHE A 26 -17.24 -8.89 6.63
CA PHE A 26 -15.87 -9.09 6.19
C PHE A 26 -15.03 -7.84 6.50
N ASP A 27 -14.94 -7.53 7.76
CA ASP A 27 -14.32 -6.30 8.29
C ASP A 27 -12.79 -6.29 8.10
N TYR A 28 -12.35 -6.42 6.83
CA TYR A 28 -10.94 -6.35 6.43
C TYR A 28 -10.24 -5.05 6.83
N PHE A 29 -11.00 -4.13 7.38
CA PHE A 29 -10.54 -2.75 7.52
C PHE A 29 -10.73 -2.20 8.93
N LYS A 30 -11.37 -2.93 9.81
CA LYS A 30 -11.18 -2.63 11.21
C LYS A 30 -9.71 -2.82 11.51
N LEU A 31 -9.15 -1.81 12.16
CA LEU A 31 -7.76 -1.75 12.59
C LEU A 31 -7.40 -2.88 13.60
N GLU A 32 -8.36 -3.69 13.98
CA GLU A 32 -8.20 -4.89 14.77
C GLU A 32 -8.21 -6.10 13.83
N ASN A 33 -7.18 -6.90 13.91
CA ASN A 33 -7.06 -8.11 13.10
C ASN A 33 -8.27 -9.03 13.37
N PRO A 34 -9.19 -9.21 12.41
CA PRO A 34 -10.39 -10.00 12.63
C PRO A 34 -10.13 -11.51 12.57
N TYR A 35 -8.92 -11.91 12.17
CA TYR A 35 -8.57 -13.31 12.04
C TYR A 35 -7.66 -13.74 13.18
N SER A 36 -8.03 -14.83 13.84
CA SER A 36 -7.13 -15.57 14.72
C SER A 36 -6.01 -16.21 13.89
N VAL A 37 -4.88 -16.55 14.53
CA VAL A 37 -3.82 -17.35 13.89
C VAL A 37 -4.37 -18.62 13.27
N ASP A 38 -5.32 -19.27 13.97
CA ASP A 38 -5.99 -20.49 13.49
C ASP A 38 -6.79 -20.27 12.20
N ASP A 39 -7.38 -19.08 11.99
CA ASP A 39 -8.12 -18.76 10.77
C ASP A 39 -7.17 -18.52 9.59
N ILE A 40 -6.02 -17.91 9.83
CA ILE A 40 -4.96 -17.72 8.84
C ILE A 40 -4.40 -19.08 8.41
N GLU A 41 -4.14 -19.98 9.36
CA GLU A 41 -3.67 -21.33 9.06
C GLU A 41 -4.68 -22.11 8.22
N LYS A 42 -5.96 -22.06 8.57
CA LYS A 42 -7.04 -22.72 7.81
C LYS A 42 -7.14 -22.19 6.38
N VAL A 43 -7.02 -20.86 6.19
CA VAL A 43 -7.02 -20.25 4.86
C VAL A 43 -5.80 -20.69 4.06
N SER A 44 -4.61 -20.66 4.66
CA SER A 44 -3.37 -21.14 4.04
C SER A 44 -3.46 -22.60 3.60
N GLU A 45 -3.98 -23.46 4.47
CA GLU A 45 -4.16 -24.88 4.19
C GLU A 45 -5.20 -25.13 3.08
N PHE A 46 -6.27 -24.35 3.07
CA PHE A 46 -7.26 -24.39 1.99
C PHE A 46 -6.62 -24.00 0.64
N PHE A 47 -5.84 -22.95 0.59
CA PHE A 47 -5.11 -22.54 -0.62
C PHE A 47 -4.13 -23.62 -1.10
N LYS A 48 -3.33 -24.17 -0.21
CA LYS A 48 -2.39 -25.26 -0.55
C LYS A 48 -3.11 -26.47 -1.12
N THR A 49 -4.23 -26.86 -0.50
CA THR A 49 -5.04 -28.00 -0.95
C THR A 49 -5.62 -27.74 -2.35
N THR A 50 -6.17 -26.56 -2.56
CA THR A 50 -6.77 -26.16 -3.85
C THR A 50 -5.71 -26.12 -4.95
N LEU A 51 -4.55 -25.51 -4.69
CA LEU A 51 -3.45 -25.44 -5.65
C LEU A 51 -2.86 -26.81 -5.95
N SER A 52 -2.68 -27.66 -4.94
CA SER A 52 -2.21 -29.03 -5.09
C SER A 52 -3.12 -29.83 -6.02
N SER A 53 -4.43 -29.76 -5.81
CA SER A 53 -5.41 -30.43 -6.67
C SER A 53 -5.47 -29.86 -8.08
N PHE A 54 -5.38 -28.53 -8.21
CA PHE A 54 -5.48 -27.87 -9.52
C PHE A 54 -4.24 -28.10 -10.39
N LEU A 55 -3.06 -28.10 -9.78
CA LEU A 55 -1.78 -28.24 -10.49
C LEU A 55 -1.28 -29.69 -10.56
N ASP A 56 -1.97 -30.62 -9.90
CA ASP A 56 -1.55 -32.03 -9.77
C ASP A 56 -0.12 -32.18 -9.21
N ILE A 57 0.16 -31.43 -8.15
CA ILE A 57 1.45 -31.46 -7.44
C ILE A 57 1.26 -31.76 -5.97
N ASP A 58 2.29 -32.40 -5.37
CA ASP A 58 2.29 -32.69 -3.94
C ASP A 58 2.27 -31.39 -3.11
N LYS A 59 1.43 -31.36 -2.07
CA LYS A 59 1.30 -30.24 -1.14
C LYS A 59 2.62 -29.78 -0.51
N SER A 60 3.54 -30.73 -0.26
CA SER A 60 4.87 -30.44 0.30
C SER A 60 5.73 -29.55 -0.61
N LYS A 61 5.41 -29.48 -1.91
CA LYS A 61 6.09 -28.62 -2.88
C LYS A 61 5.53 -27.19 -2.92
N ILE A 62 4.47 -26.91 -2.17
CA ILE A 62 3.83 -25.61 -2.10
C ILE A 62 4.28 -24.91 -0.82
N SER A 63 5.09 -23.87 -0.95
CA SER A 63 5.48 -23.01 0.16
C SER A 63 4.82 -21.65 0.06
N HIS A 64 4.52 -21.05 1.18
CA HIS A 64 4.11 -19.65 1.29
C HIS A 64 5.33 -18.78 1.54
N MET A 65 5.39 -17.64 0.87
CA MET A 65 6.38 -16.60 1.14
C MET A 65 5.63 -15.31 1.47
N GLU A 66 6.09 -14.62 2.48
CA GLU A 66 5.53 -13.35 2.91
C GLU A 66 5.57 -12.32 1.78
N HIS A 67 4.52 -11.52 1.66
CA HIS A 67 4.25 -10.59 0.57
C HIS A 67 5.39 -9.58 0.34
N ASP A 68 5.83 -8.91 1.40
CA ASP A 68 6.89 -7.90 1.30
C ASP A 68 8.26 -8.49 0.97
N TRP A 69 8.53 -9.74 1.35
CA TRP A 69 9.72 -10.46 0.89
C TRP A 69 9.71 -10.68 -0.61
N CYS A 70 8.54 -10.96 -1.20
CA CYS A 70 8.42 -11.09 -2.65
C CYS A 70 8.75 -9.76 -3.34
N HIS A 71 8.24 -8.64 -2.81
CA HIS A 71 8.56 -7.31 -3.31
C HIS A 71 10.04 -6.97 -3.14
N ALA A 72 10.63 -7.23 -1.99
CA ALA A 72 12.04 -6.96 -1.73
C ALA A 72 12.95 -7.79 -2.65
N ALA A 73 12.65 -9.08 -2.82
CA ALA A 73 13.37 -9.95 -3.74
C ALA A 73 13.25 -9.46 -5.19
N TYR A 74 12.05 -9.09 -5.62
CA TYR A 74 11.83 -8.54 -6.95
C TYR A 74 12.61 -7.23 -7.16
N ALA A 75 12.56 -6.29 -6.21
CA ALA A 75 13.30 -5.04 -6.29
C ALA A 75 14.82 -5.27 -6.48
N LEU A 76 15.41 -6.12 -5.65
CA LEU A 76 16.84 -6.40 -5.73
C LEU A 76 17.20 -7.27 -6.95
N TYR A 77 16.58 -8.44 -7.06
CA TYR A 77 17.01 -9.43 -8.08
C TYR A 77 16.50 -9.10 -9.48
N GLY A 78 15.46 -8.28 -9.61
CA GLY A 78 15.00 -7.72 -10.88
C GLY A 78 15.84 -6.53 -11.39
N SER A 79 16.63 -5.89 -10.52
CA SER A 79 17.52 -4.80 -10.89
C SER A 79 18.92 -5.34 -11.28
N PRO A 80 19.76 -4.57 -12.01
CA PRO A 80 21.16 -4.92 -12.22
C PRO A 80 22.06 -4.66 -11.00
N ILE A 81 21.54 -3.99 -9.96
CA ILE A 81 22.32 -3.56 -8.79
C ILE A 81 22.54 -4.76 -7.84
N ARG A 82 23.79 -5.03 -7.51
CA ARG A 82 24.23 -6.08 -6.57
C ARG A 82 25.35 -5.59 -5.66
N ASP A 83 25.39 -4.29 -5.44
CA ASP A 83 26.42 -3.72 -4.58
C ASP A 83 26.06 -3.94 -3.11
N PRO A 84 27.06 -4.09 -2.21
CA PRO A 84 26.80 -4.09 -0.77
C PRO A 84 26.15 -2.77 -0.35
N ASP A 85 25.43 -2.81 0.72
CA ASP A 85 24.73 -1.65 1.30
C ASP A 85 23.67 -1.04 0.35
N THR A 86 23.17 -1.83 -0.61
CA THR A 86 21.99 -1.44 -1.39
C THR A 86 20.77 -1.47 -0.48
N LEU A 87 20.11 -0.32 -0.36
CA LEU A 87 18.85 -0.19 0.37
C LEU A 87 17.71 -0.73 -0.49
N VAL A 88 16.98 -1.68 0.04
CA VAL A 88 15.81 -2.30 -0.59
C VAL A 88 14.58 -1.76 0.12
N ILE A 89 13.76 -1.01 -0.58
CA ILE A 89 12.54 -0.40 -0.06
C ILE A 89 11.33 -1.09 -0.68
N THR A 90 10.36 -1.45 0.15
CA THR A 90 9.05 -1.89 -0.32
C THR A 90 7.97 -0.94 0.18
N ALA A 91 6.95 -0.67 -0.63
CA ALA A 91 5.76 0.05 -0.21
C ALA A 91 4.54 -0.41 -0.98
N ASP A 92 3.52 -0.85 -0.27
CA ASP A 92 2.28 -1.36 -0.83
C ASP A 92 1.06 -0.94 0.01
N ALA A 93 -0.12 -1.31 -0.43
CA ALA A 93 -1.35 -1.04 0.29
C ALA A 93 -1.47 -1.87 1.57
N TRP A 94 -1.21 -3.16 1.45
CA TRP A 94 -1.27 -4.13 2.54
C TRP A 94 -0.93 -5.55 2.04
N GLY A 95 -0.07 -6.24 2.76
CA GLY A 95 0.21 -7.66 2.59
C GLY A 95 0.80 -8.23 3.89
N ASP A 96 0.23 -9.31 4.44
CA ASP A 96 0.70 -9.97 5.66
C ASP A 96 0.95 -9.00 6.84
N ASP A 97 -0.01 -8.08 7.11
CA ASP A 97 0.03 -7.02 8.11
C ASP A 97 1.06 -5.89 7.87
N LEU A 98 1.82 -5.96 6.78
CA LEU A 98 2.78 -4.93 6.42
C LEU A 98 2.25 -4.05 5.27
N SER A 99 2.71 -2.81 5.22
CA SER A 99 2.54 -1.88 4.09
C SER A 99 3.87 -1.41 3.53
N GLY A 100 4.98 -1.91 4.06
CA GLY A 100 6.30 -1.62 3.54
C GLY A 100 7.41 -2.07 4.45
N THR A 101 8.62 -2.15 3.90
CA THR A 101 9.83 -2.54 4.63
C THR A 101 11.05 -1.76 4.17
N LEU A 102 12.03 -1.65 5.05
CA LEU A 102 13.41 -1.31 4.69
C LEU A 102 14.28 -2.53 4.93
N SER A 103 15.10 -2.85 3.95
CA SER A 103 16.07 -3.95 4.03
C SER A 103 17.39 -3.54 3.41
N ILE A 104 18.47 -4.20 3.79
CA ILE A 104 19.82 -3.98 3.27
C ILE A 104 20.30 -5.27 2.61
N TYR A 105 20.89 -5.14 1.43
CA TYR A 105 21.54 -6.28 0.79
C TYR A 105 22.92 -6.51 1.40
N SER A 106 23.10 -7.66 2.04
CA SER A 106 24.37 -8.11 2.55
C SER A 106 25.07 -8.98 1.49
N LYS A 107 26.12 -8.44 0.88
CA LYS A 107 26.91 -9.18 -0.13
C LYS A 107 27.65 -10.37 0.50
N GLU A 108 28.11 -10.25 1.74
CA GLU A 108 28.80 -11.32 2.44
C GLU A 108 27.91 -12.55 2.65
N LYS A 109 26.65 -12.32 3.00
CA LYS A 109 25.65 -13.36 3.20
C LYS A 109 24.90 -13.74 1.91
N GLY A 110 25.01 -12.92 0.87
CA GLY A 110 24.28 -13.09 -0.39
C GLY A 110 22.76 -12.94 -0.25
N GLN A 111 22.29 -12.25 0.79
CA GLN A 111 20.86 -12.18 1.13
C GLN A 111 20.41 -10.77 1.53
N ILE A 112 19.12 -10.55 1.48
CA ILE A 112 18.45 -9.35 1.95
C ILE A 112 18.23 -9.49 3.47
N GLU A 113 18.58 -8.48 4.24
CA GLU A 113 18.33 -8.40 5.69
C GLU A 113 17.35 -7.29 5.96
N ARG A 114 16.18 -7.62 6.51
CA ARG A 114 15.16 -6.64 6.89
C ARG A 114 15.63 -5.88 8.12
N VAL A 115 15.60 -4.55 8.04
CA VAL A 115 16.06 -3.65 9.12
C VAL A 115 14.92 -2.84 9.72
N LYS A 116 13.79 -2.70 9.00
CA LYS A 116 12.59 -2.02 9.52
C LYS A 116 11.33 -2.51 8.81
N GLU A 117 10.25 -2.60 9.56
CA GLU A 117 8.92 -2.95 9.11
C GLU A 117 7.95 -1.79 9.36
N TYR A 118 6.99 -1.63 8.46
CA TYR A 118 5.90 -0.67 8.60
C TYR A 118 4.58 -1.43 8.53
N ASN A 119 3.84 -1.39 9.62
CA ASN A 119 2.54 -2.02 9.66
C ASN A 119 1.49 -1.21 8.88
N HIS A 120 0.42 -1.88 8.49
CA HIS A 120 -0.67 -1.27 7.72
C HIS A 120 -1.50 -0.24 8.51
N LYS A 121 -1.32 -0.11 9.82
CA LYS A 121 -2.03 0.87 10.66
C LYS A 121 -1.36 2.23 10.64
N ASP A 122 -0.04 2.25 10.53
CA ASP A 122 0.76 3.47 10.59
C ASP A 122 1.12 3.97 9.18
N PHE A 123 1.55 3.08 8.28
CA PHE A 123 1.91 3.45 6.91
C PHE A 123 0.75 3.22 5.94
N GLN A 124 -0.09 4.22 5.75
CA GLN A 124 -1.32 4.13 4.97
C GLN A 124 -1.28 4.84 3.61
N LEU A 125 -0.10 5.19 3.08
CA LEU A 125 0.03 6.01 1.88
C LEU A 125 -0.72 5.43 0.67
N ALA A 126 -0.49 4.15 0.35
CA ALA A 126 -1.15 3.50 -0.76
C ALA A 126 -2.68 3.39 -0.57
N ARG A 127 -3.13 3.21 0.68
CA ARG A 127 -4.56 3.19 0.99
C ARG A 127 -5.21 4.56 0.83
N ILE A 128 -4.52 5.63 1.22
CA ILE A 128 -4.98 7.00 0.97
C ILE A 128 -5.15 7.23 -0.53
N TYR A 129 -4.18 6.80 -1.33
CA TYR A 129 -4.24 6.89 -2.79
C TYR A 129 -5.43 6.10 -3.36
N ARG A 130 -5.59 4.85 -2.96
CA ARG A 130 -6.70 3.97 -3.33
C ARG A 130 -8.07 4.58 -3.00
N TYR A 131 -8.24 5.11 -1.79
CA TYR A 131 -9.53 5.68 -1.39
C TYR A 131 -9.81 7.03 -2.06
N THR A 132 -8.77 7.80 -2.38
CA THR A 132 -8.94 8.99 -3.21
C THR A 132 -9.42 8.60 -4.62
N THR A 133 -8.90 7.49 -5.18
CA THR A 133 -9.39 6.94 -6.46
C THR A 133 -10.89 6.63 -6.39
N LEU A 134 -11.37 6.02 -5.31
CA LEU A 134 -12.80 5.79 -5.08
C LEU A 134 -13.62 7.09 -4.93
N VAL A 135 -13.11 8.08 -4.21
CA VAL A 135 -13.78 9.40 -4.06
C VAL A 135 -13.93 10.07 -5.41
N LEU A 136 -12.99 9.88 -6.31
CA LEU A 136 -13.04 10.36 -7.71
C LEU A 136 -13.93 9.50 -8.62
N LYS A 137 -14.69 8.55 -8.07
CA LYS A 137 -15.59 7.65 -8.81
C LYS A 137 -14.87 6.76 -9.83
N MET A 138 -13.66 6.38 -9.51
CA MET A 138 -12.84 5.47 -10.31
C MET A 138 -12.68 4.13 -9.62
N LEU A 139 -12.31 3.09 -10.37
CA LEU A 139 -12.11 1.74 -9.82
C LEU A 139 -10.81 1.68 -9.02
N ALA A 140 -10.93 1.43 -7.73
CA ALA A 140 -9.78 1.20 -6.88
C ALA A 140 -9.04 -0.09 -7.27
N ASN A 141 -7.74 -0.11 -7.12
CA ASN A 141 -6.78 -1.14 -7.55
C ASN A 141 -6.64 -1.30 -9.07
N GLU A 142 -7.32 -0.45 -9.85
CA GLU A 142 -7.25 -0.49 -11.32
C GLU A 142 -6.99 0.89 -11.94
N HIS A 143 -7.44 1.97 -11.29
CA HIS A 143 -7.42 3.31 -11.89
C HIS A 143 -6.54 4.32 -11.15
N GLU A 144 -5.70 3.91 -10.21
CA GLU A 144 -4.76 4.79 -9.50
C GLU A 144 -3.82 5.52 -10.49
N TYR A 145 -3.41 4.85 -11.57
CA TYR A 145 -2.62 5.46 -12.63
C TYR A 145 -3.33 6.61 -13.36
N LYS A 146 -4.68 6.57 -13.44
CA LYS A 146 -5.47 7.66 -14.01
C LYS A 146 -5.46 8.88 -13.09
N VAL A 147 -5.57 8.66 -11.79
CA VAL A 147 -5.46 9.73 -10.79
C VAL A 147 -4.07 10.36 -10.85
N MET A 148 -3.02 9.55 -10.93
CA MET A 148 -1.64 10.03 -11.13
C MET A 148 -1.52 10.87 -12.42
N GLY A 149 -2.09 10.41 -13.52
CA GLY A 149 -2.12 11.13 -14.81
C GLY A 149 -2.87 12.46 -14.70
N LEU A 150 -4.00 12.51 -13.99
CA LEU A 150 -4.79 13.72 -13.76
C LEU A 150 -4.02 14.81 -12.99
N ALA A 151 -3.07 14.44 -12.15
CA ALA A 151 -2.29 15.39 -11.36
C ALA A 151 -1.53 16.41 -12.22
N SER A 152 -1.16 16.05 -13.46
CA SER A 152 -0.46 16.93 -14.37
C SER A 152 -1.32 18.05 -14.99
N TYR A 153 -2.64 17.96 -14.88
CA TYR A 153 -3.57 18.95 -15.45
C TYR A 153 -3.75 20.20 -14.58
N TYR A 154 -3.23 20.19 -13.37
CA TYR A 154 -3.28 21.35 -12.50
C TYR A 154 -1.94 21.61 -11.81
N ASN A 155 -1.49 22.87 -11.93
CA ASN A 155 -0.30 23.37 -11.21
C ASN A 155 -0.60 24.79 -10.70
N GLY A 156 -1.08 24.89 -9.47
CA GLY A 156 -1.48 26.17 -8.90
C GLY A 156 -1.69 26.12 -7.38
N PRO A 157 -2.08 27.27 -6.77
CA PRO A 157 -2.07 27.44 -5.32
C PRO A 157 -3.09 26.58 -4.55
N ILE A 158 -4.01 25.92 -5.26
CA ILE A 158 -4.99 25.03 -4.61
C ILE A 158 -4.33 23.72 -4.17
N ILE A 159 -3.20 23.31 -4.79
CA ILE A 159 -2.43 22.11 -4.41
C ILE A 159 -2.17 22.09 -2.90
N GLU A 160 -1.64 23.17 -2.33
CA GLU A 160 -1.35 23.25 -0.90
C GLU A 160 -2.59 23.10 0.00
N LYS A 161 -3.76 23.57 -0.48
CA LYS A 161 -4.99 23.46 0.28
C LYS A 161 -5.49 22.01 0.32
N VAL A 162 -5.34 21.30 -0.80
CA VAL A 162 -5.71 19.88 -0.90
C VAL A 162 -4.69 19.02 -0.16
N GLU A 163 -3.39 19.28 -0.32
CA GLU A 163 -2.32 18.60 0.39
C GLU A 163 -2.53 18.61 1.91
N LYS A 164 -2.95 19.75 2.49
CA LYS A 164 -3.28 19.86 3.91
C LYS A 164 -4.38 18.91 4.38
N VAL A 165 -5.26 18.44 3.49
CA VAL A 165 -6.24 17.41 3.84
C VAL A 165 -5.54 16.08 4.10
N PHE A 166 -4.57 15.73 3.26
CA PHE A 166 -3.78 14.51 3.39
C PHE A 166 -2.75 14.59 4.53
N ASP A 167 -2.13 15.75 4.74
CA ASP A 167 -1.18 16.00 5.85
C ASP A 167 -1.83 15.77 7.23
N LYS A 168 -3.14 16.00 7.35
CA LYS A 168 -3.88 15.68 8.57
C LYS A 168 -4.11 14.20 8.80
N MET A 169 -3.96 13.40 7.76
CA MET A 169 -4.15 11.95 7.81
C MET A 169 -2.86 11.22 8.15
N LEU A 170 -1.78 11.53 7.43
CA LEU A 170 -0.50 10.84 7.52
C LEU A 170 0.64 11.84 7.51
N GLN A 171 1.55 11.67 8.45
CA GLN A 171 2.80 12.43 8.56
C GLN A 171 3.98 11.46 8.61
N SER A 172 5.17 11.95 8.23
CA SER A 172 6.44 11.25 8.41
C SER A 172 7.34 12.03 9.35
N ASP A 173 7.95 11.32 10.29
CA ASP A 173 8.97 11.86 11.19
C ASP A 173 10.20 10.94 11.16
N GLY A 174 11.25 11.37 10.48
CA GLY A 174 12.41 10.53 10.22
C GLY A 174 12.05 9.27 9.43
N LEU A 175 12.14 8.11 10.08
CA LEU A 175 11.74 6.82 9.51
C LEU A 175 10.38 6.33 10.03
N GLU A 176 9.67 7.13 10.81
CA GLU A 176 8.36 6.76 11.33
C GLU A 176 7.24 7.38 10.51
N PHE A 177 6.12 6.67 10.45
CA PHE A 177 4.86 7.17 9.93
C PHE A 177 3.84 7.30 11.05
N ILE A 178 3.10 8.39 11.05
CA ILE A 178 2.09 8.68 12.06
C ILE A 178 0.77 8.90 11.33
N PHE A 179 -0.09 7.90 11.39
CA PHE A 179 -1.47 8.03 10.91
C PHE A 179 -2.36 8.57 12.01
N ASN A 180 -3.24 9.50 11.66
CA ASN A 180 -4.17 10.11 12.61
C ASN A 180 -5.26 9.10 13.00
N LYS A 181 -5.19 8.61 14.24
CA LYS A 181 -6.11 7.60 14.81
C LYS A 181 -7.55 8.07 15.01
N ASP A 182 -7.79 9.38 14.97
CA ASP A 182 -9.15 9.93 15.03
C ASP A 182 -9.91 9.72 13.69
N ILE A 183 -9.19 9.37 12.62
CA ILE A 183 -9.78 9.05 11.32
C ILE A 183 -10.11 7.57 11.29
N LEU A 184 -11.32 7.22 11.70
CA LEU A 184 -11.79 5.83 11.75
C LEU A 184 -12.13 5.27 10.36
N ASP A 185 -12.55 6.13 9.43
CA ASP A 185 -12.87 5.78 8.05
C ASP A 185 -12.20 6.76 7.07
N ILE A 186 -11.22 6.24 6.32
CA ILE A 186 -10.44 7.03 5.35
C ILE A 186 -11.33 7.56 4.22
N TYR A 187 -12.25 6.74 3.73
CA TYR A 187 -13.11 7.13 2.62
C TYR A 187 -14.07 8.24 3.01
N ASP A 188 -14.75 8.10 4.13
CA ASP A 188 -15.67 9.12 4.62
C ASP A 188 -14.94 10.43 4.94
N TYR A 189 -13.75 10.35 5.54
CA TYR A 189 -12.91 11.52 5.78
C TYR A 189 -12.57 12.24 4.47
N LEU A 190 -12.07 11.53 3.47
CA LEU A 190 -11.70 12.10 2.17
C LEU A 190 -12.92 12.67 1.44
N LYS A 191 -14.01 11.90 1.37
CA LYS A 191 -15.26 12.34 0.73
C LYS A 191 -15.77 13.66 1.31
N ASN A 192 -15.72 13.81 2.62
CA ASN A 192 -16.21 15.02 3.29
C ASN A 192 -15.27 16.22 3.12
N ASN A 193 -13.97 16.01 3.16
CA ASN A 193 -12.98 17.08 3.09
C ASN A 193 -12.60 17.47 1.67
N LEU A 194 -12.79 16.60 0.68
CA LEU A 194 -12.45 16.86 -0.72
C LEU A 194 -13.63 17.30 -1.60
N LYS A 195 -14.87 17.22 -1.12
CA LYS A 195 -16.12 17.46 -1.90
C LYS A 195 -16.20 18.79 -2.64
N ASN A 196 -15.47 19.81 -2.18
CA ASN A 196 -15.50 21.16 -2.75
C ASN A 196 -14.33 21.43 -3.72
N PHE A 197 -13.47 20.44 -3.96
CA PHE A 197 -12.36 20.56 -4.91
C PHE A 197 -12.69 19.86 -6.23
N ARG A 198 -12.14 20.37 -7.31
CA ARG A 198 -12.20 19.73 -8.62
C ARG A 198 -11.32 18.47 -8.63
N PHE A 199 -11.66 17.53 -9.48
CA PHE A 199 -10.95 16.24 -9.59
C PHE A 199 -9.44 16.40 -9.89
N ASP A 200 -9.06 17.36 -10.73
CA ASP A 200 -7.66 17.66 -11.06
C ASP A 200 -6.92 18.33 -9.90
N HIS A 201 -7.60 19.17 -9.09
CA HIS A 201 -7.04 19.72 -7.86
C HIS A 201 -6.77 18.61 -6.83
N ILE A 202 -7.72 17.69 -6.69
CA ILE A 202 -7.59 16.55 -5.77
C ILE A 202 -6.40 15.68 -6.19
N ALA A 203 -6.34 15.35 -7.47
CA ALA A 203 -5.25 14.52 -8.01
C ALA A 203 -3.88 15.19 -7.83
N ALA A 204 -3.77 16.50 -8.14
CA ALA A 204 -2.53 17.25 -7.99
C ALA A 204 -2.08 17.34 -6.51
N GLY A 205 -3.02 17.61 -5.59
CA GLY A 205 -2.71 17.67 -4.16
C GLY A 205 -2.33 16.30 -3.57
N LEU A 206 -2.99 15.21 -4.02
CA LEU A 206 -2.62 13.85 -3.64
C LEU A 206 -1.21 13.50 -4.13
N GLN A 207 -0.89 13.85 -5.38
CA GLN A 207 0.43 13.58 -5.96
C GLN A 207 1.51 14.36 -5.21
N SER A 208 1.32 15.66 -4.97
CA SER A 208 2.24 16.50 -4.19
C SER A 208 2.50 15.92 -2.79
N PHE A 209 1.43 15.52 -2.10
CA PHE A 209 1.51 14.87 -0.79
C PHE A 209 2.30 13.55 -0.87
N THR A 210 2.02 12.70 -1.87
CA THR A 210 2.70 11.42 -2.06
C THR A 210 4.20 11.60 -2.28
N GLU A 211 4.58 12.51 -3.16
CA GLU A 211 5.98 12.85 -3.43
C GLU A 211 6.69 13.36 -2.18
N LYS A 212 6.07 14.26 -1.43
CA LYS A 212 6.61 14.80 -0.18
C LYS A 212 6.90 13.70 0.84
N ILE A 213 5.94 12.80 1.08
CA ILE A 213 6.10 11.68 2.01
C ILE A 213 7.24 10.75 1.55
N LEU A 214 7.25 10.35 0.27
CA LEU A 214 8.25 9.42 -0.25
C LEU A 214 9.65 10.04 -0.26
N VAL A 215 9.80 11.29 -0.70
CA VAL A 215 11.10 11.98 -0.71
C VAL A 215 11.64 12.13 0.70
N SER A 216 10.81 12.52 1.66
CA SER A 216 11.21 12.58 3.07
C SER A 216 11.68 11.23 3.59
N TRP A 217 10.87 10.20 3.40
CA TRP A 217 11.18 8.84 3.86
C TRP A 217 12.47 8.28 3.24
N PHE A 218 12.60 8.36 1.91
CA PHE A 218 13.78 7.86 1.20
C PHE A 218 15.05 8.61 1.61
N SER A 219 14.99 9.93 1.72
CA SER A 219 16.14 10.75 2.15
C SER A 219 16.60 10.36 3.55
N ASN A 220 15.66 10.16 4.48
CA ASN A 220 15.97 9.72 5.83
C ASN A 220 16.54 8.29 5.86
N ALA A 221 15.97 7.37 5.05
CA ALA A 221 16.45 6.00 4.97
C ALA A 221 17.87 5.92 4.36
N ILE A 222 18.10 6.62 3.26
CA ILE A 222 19.43 6.72 2.63
C ILE A 222 20.47 7.25 3.61
N SER A 223 20.15 8.34 4.31
CA SER A 223 21.04 8.94 5.31
C SER A 223 21.29 8.00 6.49
N ARG A 224 20.24 7.37 7.02
CA ARG A 224 20.32 6.49 8.19
C ARG A 224 21.20 5.27 7.94
N TYR A 225 21.10 4.68 6.76
CA TYR A 225 21.81 3.45 6.40
C TYR A 225 23.03 3.71 5.53
N ASN A 226 23.39 4.96 5.27
CA ASN A 226 24.49 5.36 4.39
C ASN A 226 24.45 4.63 3.03
N ALA A 227 23.25 4.47 2.48
CA ALA A 227 23.04 3.69 1.27
C ALA A 227 23.55 4.45 0.04
N LYS A 228 24.28 3.74 -0.82
CA LYS A 228 24.78 4.27 -2.10
C LYS A 228 23.85 3.99 -3.25
N ASN A 229 23.09 2.91 -3.14
CA ASN A 229 22.13 2.47 -4.13
C ASN A 229 20.79 2.20 -3.44
N VAL A 230 19.71 2.44 -4.16
CA VAL A 230 18.33 2.18 -3.71
C VAL A 230 17.62 1.39 -4.78
N VAL A 231 16.91 0.34 -4.39
CA VAL A 231 15.93 -0.37 -5.22
C VAL A 231 14.57 -0.31 -4.55
N PHE A 232 13.51 -0.14 -5.34
CA PHE A 232 12.18 0.10 -4.82
C PHE A 232 11.14 -0.75 -5.56
N SER A 233 10.22 -1.36 -4.81
CA SER A 233 9.12 -2.17 -5.34
C SER A 233 7.86 -2.06 -4.45
N GLY A 234 6.80 -2.72 -4.89
CA GLY A 234 5.45 -2.65 -4.29
C GLY A 234 4.53 -1.74 -5.09
N GLY A 235 3.24 -1.76 -4.79
CA GLY A 235 2.23 -1.00 -5.54
C GLY A 235 2.52 0.51 -5.62
N VAL A 236 3.13 1.09 -4.58
CA VAL A 236 3.51 2.52 -4.57
C VAL A 236 4.59 2.84 -5.60
N SER A 237 5.45 1.87 -5.95
CA SER A 237 6.51 2.05 -6.96
C SER A 237 5.96 2.24 -8.39
N MET A 238 4.68 1.94 -8.59
CA MET A 238 3.99 2.21 -9.87
C MET A 238 3.69 3.70 -10.07
N ASN A 239 3.91 4.53 -9.05
CA ASN A 239 3.85 5.97 -9.17
C ASN A 239 5.18 6.47 -9.77
N VAL A 240 5.15 6.81 -11.06
CA VAL A 240 6.32 7.18 -11.88
C VAL A 240 6.54 8.69 -12.02
N LYS A 241 5.93 9.46 -11.16
CA LYS A 241 6.07 10.93 -11.12
C LYS A 241 7.13 11.38 -10.12
#